data_609bbea0ca7928ba4b8f34b0f93b164a
#
_entry.id   609bbea0ca7928ba4b8f34b0f93b164a
#
_cell.length_a   1.000
_cell.length_b   1.000
_cell.length_c   1.000
_cell.angle_alpha   90.00
_cell.angle_beta   90.00
_cell.angle_gamma   90.00
#
_symmetry.space_group_name_H-M   'P 1'
#
loop_
_entity.id
_entity.type
_entity.pdbx_description
1 polymer ?
#
loop_
_entity_poly.entity_id
_entity_poly.type
_entity_poly.pdbx_seq_one_letter_code
_entity_poly.pdbx_strand_id
1 'polypeptide(L)'
;MPVNEALAQLLVVTSRSADPVVKLLRSAISNAKNSGMNVDKLVVKTIFVDQGPMMKRSLPRAQGRATPIMKKMSHITLVLAESTSTKPNRFDLAKADKKPKKEAKPERKAKAKAPETKPEGTRENTNKPGFFRRTFQRKAI
;
A
#
# COMPACT_ATOMS: atom_id res chain seq x y z
N MET A 1 23.34 10.81 -8.67
CA MET A 1 22.55 10.89 -9.93
C MET A 1 21.27 11.68 -9.67
N PRO A 2 20.67 12.37 -10.65
CA PRO A 2 19.39 13.07 -10.50
C PRO A 2 18.27 12.08 -10.17
N VAL A 3 17.30 12.50 -9.37
CA VAL A 3 16.21 11.63 -8.89
C VAL A 3 15.33 11.13 -10.05
N ASN A 4 15.07 11.96 -11.06
CA ASN A 4 14.28 11.58 -12.23
C ASN A 4 14.96 10.47 -13.05
N GLU A 5 16.28 10.55 -13.21
CA GLU A 5 17.07 9.52 -13.89
C GLU A 5 17.07 8.20 -13.09
N ALA A 6 17.21 8.29 -11.77
CA ALA A 6 17.12 7.12 -10.89
C ALA A 6 15.76 6.42 -11.00
N LEU A 7 14.66 7.17 -11.05
CA LEU A 7 13.32 6.61 -11.25
C LEU A 7 13.18 5.95 -12.61
N ALA A 8 13.68 6.58 -13.69
CA ALA A 8 13.63 6.03 -15.04
C ALA A 8 14.40 4.69 -15.12
N GLN A 9 15.59 4.64 -14.55
CA GLN A 9 16.39 3.41 -14.51
C GLN A 9 15.70 2.30 -13.72
N LEU A 10 15.11 2.61 -12.55
CA LEU A 10 14.41 1.63 -11.73
C LEU A 10 13.15 1.07 -12.40
N LEU A 11 12.48 1.84 -13.27
CA LEU A 11 11.32 1.35 -14.03
C LEU A 11 11.69 0.33 -15.12
N VAL A 12 12.91 0.38 -15.63
CA VAL A 12 13.43 -0.59 -16.63
C VAL A 12 13.90 -1.88 -15.97
N VAL A 13 14.29 -1.82 -14.70
CA VAL A 13 14.79 -3.00 -13.97
C VAL A 13 13.65 -3.96 -13.66
N THR A 14 13.70 -5.19 -14.19
CA THR A 14 12.70 -6.24 -13.97
C THR A 14 12.85 -6.97 -12.64
N SER A 15 13.83 -6.61 -11.81
CA SER A 15 14.08 -7.24 -10.52
C SER A 15 12.95 -6.97 -9.53
N ARG A 16 12.54 -7.99 -8.78
CA ARG A 16 11.53 -7.88 -7.72
C ARG A 16 11.88 -6.86 -6.64
N SER A 17 13.17 -6.56 -6.46
CA SER A 17 13.64 -5.55 -5.51
C SER A 17 13.46 -4.12 -6.00
N ALA A 18 13.21 -3.87 -7.29
CA ALA A 18 13.02 -2.52 -7.83
C ALA A 18 11.77 -1.84 -7.27
N ASP A 19 10.63 -2.55 -7.15
CA ASP A 19 9.36 -1.99 -6.68
C ASP A 19 9.44 -1.35 -5.28
N PRO A 20 10.02 -2.01 -4.24
CA PRO A 20 10.22 -1.37 -2.94
C PRO A 20 11.08 -0.12 -3.01
N VAL A 21 12.15 -0.13 -3.82
CA VAL A 21 13.06 1.03 -3.96
C VAL A 21 12.35 2.19 -4.66
N VAL A 22 11.56 1.94 -5.70
CA VAL A 22 10.73 2.98 -6.36
C VAL A 22 9.75 3.61 -5.37
N LYS A 23 9.09 2.81 -4.53
CA LYS A 23 8.16 3.33 -3.52
C LYS A 23 8.87 4.20 -2.49
N LEU A 24 10.04 3.76 -2.02
CA LEU A 24 10.87 4.52 -1.09
C LEU A 24 11.31 5.86 -1.71
N LEU A 25 11.78 5.84 -2.96
CA LEU A 25 12.22 7.04 -3.66
C LEU A 25 11.06 8.04 -3.85
N ARG A 26 9.87 7.57 -4.23
CA ARG A 26 8.68 8.43 -4.33
C ARG A 26 8.29 9.05 -2.99
N SER A 27 8.38 8.29 -1.90
CA SER A 27 8.15 8.79 -0.55
C SER A 27 9.17 9.87 -0.16
N ALA A 28 10.45 9.64 -0.47
CA ALA A 28 11.51 10.61 -0.21
C ALA A 28 11.30 11.93 -0.99
N ILE A 29 10.87 11.87 -2.26
CA ILE A 29 10.53 13.05 -3.05
C ILE A 29 9.34 13.81 -2.41
N SER A 30 8.33 13.10 -1.93
CA SER A 30 7.19 13.74 -1.25
C SER A 30 7.61 14.44 0.04
N ASN A 31 8.50 13.83 0.81
CA ASN A 31 9.06 14.43 2.02
C ASN A 31 9.90 15.68 1.68
N ALA A 32 10.72 15.62 0.63
CA ALA A 32 11.49 16.77 0.17
C ALA A 32 10.60 17.94 -0.27
N LYS A 33 9.50 17.65 -0.99
CA LYS A 33 8.49 18.66 -1.35
C LYS A 33 7.86 19.31 -0.12
N ASN A 34 7.48 18.53 0.88
CA ASN A 34 6.91 19.03 2.12
C ASN A 34 7.90 19.89 2.91
N SER A 35 9.20 19.60 2.79
CA SER A 35 10.27 20.38 3.40
C SER A 35 10.65 21.65 2.57
N GLY A 36 9.95 21.92 1.47
CA GLY A 36 10.20 23.10 0.63
C GLY A 36 11.42 22.99 -0.30
N MET A 37 12.00 21.79 -0.44
CA MET A 37 13.15 21.58 -1.34
C MET A 37 12.72 21.55 -2.81
N ASN A 38 13.61 22.01 -3.67
CA ASN A 38 13.36 22.06 -5.12
C ASN A 38 13.55 20.68 -5.74
N VAL A 39 12.44 20.06 -6.20
CA VAL A 39 12.44 18.69 -6.72
C VAL A 39 13.34 18.49 -7.93
N ASP A 40 13.45 19.50 -8.79
CA ASP A 40 14.25 19.41 -10.02
C ASP A 40 15.76 19.39 -9.75
N LYS A 41 16.17 19.86 -8.57
CA LYS A 41 17.57 19.87 -8.11
C LYS A 41 17.92 18.71 -7.20
N LEU A 42 16.98 17.80 -6.93
CA LEU A 42 17.23 16.66 -6.05
C LEU A 42 18.13 15.63 -6.71
N VAL A 43 19.14 15.21 -5.96
CA VAL A 43 20.05 14.12 -6.32
C VAL A 43 20.09 13.06 -5.23
N VAL A 44 20.28 11.82 -5.64
CA VAL A 44 20.55 10.74 -4.70
C VAL A 44 21.99 10.87 -4.23
N LYS A 45 22.18 11.20 -2.94
CA LYS A 45 23.48 11.34 -2.30
C LYS A 45 24.03 9.98 -1.90
N THR A 46 23.24 9.22 -1.14
CA THR A 46 23.66 7.94 -0.59
C THR A 46 22.45 7.01 -0.51
N ILE A 47 22.71 5.75 -0.79
CA ILE A 47 21.77 4.65 -0.55
C ILE A 47 22.53 3.50 0.06
N PHE A 48 22.01 2.93 1.14
CA PHE A 48 22.59 1.75 1.77
C PHE A 48 21.50 0.83 2.30
N VAL A 49 21.88 -0.43 2.44
CA VAL A 49 20.97 -1.50 2.81
C VAL A 49 21.59 -2.28 3.97
N ASP A 50 20.92 -2.24 5.11
CA ASP A 50 21.33 -2.94 6.32
C ASP A 50 20.51 -4.21 6.51
N GLN A 51 21.10 -5.18 7.21
CA GLN A 51 20.42 -6.40 7.55
C GLN A 51 19.35 -6.15 8.61
N GLY A 52 18.10 -6.50 8.29
CA GLY A 52 16.98 -6.43 9.23
C GLY A 52 16.77 -7.72 10.03
N PRO A 53 15.72 -7.78 10.84
CA PRO A 53 15.36 -8.95 11.62
C PRO A 53 15.05 -10.15 10.72
N MET A 54 15.42 -11.35 11.19
CA MET A 54 15.14 -12.59 10.48
C MET A 54 13.98 -13.34 11.12
N MET A 55 12.98 -13.70 10.32
CA MET A 55 11.94 -14.63 10.77
C MET A 55 12.39 -16.08 10.50
N LYS A 56 12.65 -16.81 11.58
CA LYS A 56 13.00 -18.22 11.52
C LYS A 56 11.74 -19.08 11.39
N ARG A 57 11.73 -20.01 10.45
CA ARG A 57 10.69 -21.03 10.26
C ARG A 57 11.36 -22.38 10.14
N SER A 58 10.67 -23.44 10.52
CA SER A 58 11.15 -24.82 10.38
C SER A 58 10.32 -25.53 9.31
N LEU A 59 11.03 -26.25 8.43
CA LEU A 59 10.41 -27.15 7.46
C LEU A 59 10.65 -28.58 7.94
N PRO A 60 9.59 -29.34 8.26
CA PRO A 60 9.75 -30.75 8.63
C PRO A 60 10.27 -31.55 7.43
N ARG A 61 11.22 -32.44 7.69
CA ARG A 61 11.84 -33.34 6.74
C ARG A 61 11.63 -34.81 7.17
N ALA A 62 12.04 -35.76 6.31
CA ALA A 62 12.01 -37.17 6.62
C ALA A 62 12.81 -37.49 7.90
N GLN A 63 12.46 -38.60 8.55
CA GLN A 63 13.12 -39.11 9.78
C GLN A 63 13.05 -38.13 10.98
N GLY A 64 11.99 -37.32 11.10
CA GLY A 64 11.83 -36.37 12.21
C GLY A 64 12.80 -35.20 12.22
N ARG A 65 13.59 -35.00 11.15
CA ARG A 65 14.50 -33.83 11.03
C ARG A 65 13.73 -32.58 10.65
N ALA A 66 14.21 -31.42 11.08
CA ALA A 66 13.68 -30.11 10.71
C ALA A 66 14.80 -29.25 10.10
N THR A 67 14.51 -28.64 8.96
CA THR A 67 15.44 -27.70 8.30
C THR A 67 14.98 -26.27 8.58
N PRO A 68 15.85 -25.38 9.12
CA PRO A 68 15.49 -24.00 9.37
C PRO A 68 15.42 -23.21 8.05
N ILE A 69 14.33 -22.48 7.87
CA ILE A 69 14.15 -21.50 6.78
C ILE A 69 14.28 -20.10 7.37
N MET A 70 15.22 -19.33 6.89
CA MET A 70 15.43 -17.94 7.33
C MET A 70 14.80 -16.99 6.31
N LYS A 71 13.70 -16.33 6.67
CA LYS A 71 13.13 -15.23 5.90
C LYS A 71 13.82 -13.94 6.32
N LYS A 72 14.81 -13.53 5.53
CA LYS A 72 15.61 -12.32 5.77
C LYS A 72 14.83 -11.07 5.39
N MET A 73 14.95 -10.02 6.19
CA MET A 73 14.46 -8.67 5.92
C MET A 73 15.65 -7.72 5.82
N SER A 74 15.42 -6.55 5.21
CA SER A 74 16.45 -5.53 5.04
C SER A 74 15.86 -4.16 5.36
N HIS A 75 16.68 -3.29 5.92
CA HIS A 75 16.38 -1.86 6.09
C HIS A 75 17.07 -1.11 4.95
N ILE A 76 16.31 -0.30 4.23
CA ILE A 76 16.84 0.53 3.12
C ILE A 76 16.80 1.97 3.57
N THR A 77 17.95 2.62 3.59
CA THR A 77 18.07 4.05 3.89
C THR A 77 18.50 4.81 2.65
N LEU A 78 17.75 5.87 2.31
CA LEU A 78 17.96 6.72 1.17
C LEU A 78 18.13 8.17 1.62
N VAL A 79 19.24 8.79 1.23
CA VAL A 79 19.53 10.20 1.52
C VAL A 79 19.49 10.97 0.21
N LEU A 80 18.63 12.00 0.16
CA LEU A 80 18.57 12.95 -0.93
C LEU A 80 19.28 14.25 -0.53
N ALA A 81 19.86 14.93 -1.48
CA ALA A 81 20.46 16.26 -1.30
C ALA A 81 20.08 17.17 -2.47
N GLU A 82 20.08 18.47 -2.25
CA GLU A 82 19.97 19.43 -3.34
C GLU A 82 21.34 19.62 -4.00
N SER A 83 21.36 19.56 -5.33
CA SER A 83 22.54 19.83 -6.12
C SER A 83 22.59 21.32 -6.49
N THR A 84 23.72 21.93 -6.30
CA THR A 84 23.98 23.32 -6.78
C THR A 84 24.09 23.38 -8.31
N SER A 85 24.43 22.24 -8.94
CA SER A 85 24.57 22.15 -10.40
C SER A 85 23.29 21.59 -10.98
N THR A 86 22.53 22.39 -11.70
CA THR A 86 21.35 21.98 -12.47
C THR A 86 21.83 21.19 -13.70
N LYS A 87 22.00 19.86 -13.53
CA LYS A 87 22.17 19.02 -14.73
C LYS A 87 20.79 18.90 -15.38
N PRO A 88 20.67 19.15 -16.71
CA PRO A 88 19.40 19.01 -17.39
C PRO A 88 18.85 17.59 -17.17
N ASN A 89 17.60 17.48 -16.74
CA ASN A 89 16.93 16.20 -16.61
C ASN A 89 16.86 15.54 -17.99
N ARG A 90 17.52 14.40 -18.16
CA ARG A 90 17.43 13.60 -19.40
C ARG A 90 16.08 12.94 -19.59
N PHE A 91 15.31 12.76 -18.52
CA PHE A 91 14.04 12.06 -18.52
C PHE A 91 13.01 12.90 -17.78
N ASP A 92 12.02 13.39 -18.50
CA ASP A 92 10.80 13.90 -17.90
C ASP A 92 9.85 12.72 -17.68
N LEU A 93 9.77 12.27 -16.44
CA LEU A 93 8.71 11.34 -16.07
C LEU A 93 7.40 12.10 -16.22
N ALA A 94 6.61 11.74 -17.25
CA ALA A 94 5.26 12.23 -17.39
C ALA A 94 4.56 12.09 -16.05
N LYS A 95 4.07 13.20 -15.50
CA LYS A 95 3.29 13.21 -14.27
C LYS A 95 2.18 12.21 -14.51
N ALA A 96 2.23 11.05 -13.80
CA ALA A 96 1.17 10.07 -13.90
C ALA A 96 -0.14 10.83 -13.68
N ASP A 97 -0.94 10.91 -14.74
CA ASP A 97 -2.22 11.59 -14.71
C ASP A 97 -2.97 11.07 -13.50
N LYS A 98 -3.27 11.98 -12.58
CA LYS A 98 -4.11 11.67 -11.43
C LYS A 98 -5.37 11.05 -12.04
N LYS A 99 -5.57 9.74 -11.87
CA LYS A 99 -6.86 9.12 -12.23
C LYS A 99 -7.94 10.07 -11.74
N PRO A 100 -8.88 10.50 -12.58
CA PRO A 100 -9.91 11.44 -12.17
C PRO A 100 -10.51 10.89 -10.87
N LYS A 101 -10.44 11.69 -9.82
CA LYS A 101 -11.07 11.40 -8.54
C LYS A 101 -12.52 11.07 -8.89
N LYS A 102 -12.93 9.80 -8.71
CA LYS A 102 -14.32 9.40 -8.92
C LYS A 102 -15.17 10.45 -8.21
N GLU A 103 -15.93 11.19 -9.00
CA GLU A 103 -16.84 12.19 -8.51
C GLU A 103 -17.66 11.58 -7.37
N ALA A 104 -17.71 12.30 -6.26
CA ALA A 104 -18.44 11.89 -5.10
C ALA A 104 -19.88 11.57 -5.55
N LYS A 105 -20.30 10.35 -5.27
CA LYS A 105 -21.66 9.86 -5.47
C LYS A 105 -22.62 10.94 -4.96
N PRO A 106 -23.58 11.41 -5.79
CA PRO A 106 -24.45 12.49 -5.38
C PRO A 106 -25.18 12.09 -4.09
N GLU A 107 -25.13 12.97 -3.11
CA GLU A 107 -25.87 12.83 -1.85
C GLU A 107 -27.33 12.53 -2.16
N ARG A 108 -27.81 11.39 -1.68
CA ARG A 108 -29.24 11.09 -1.66
C ARG A 108 -29.93 12.18 -0.83
N LYS A 109 -30.58 13.12 -1.52
CA LYS A 109 -31.45 14.09 -0.90
C LYS A 109 -32.40 13.38 0.06
N ALA A 110 -32.33 13.77 1.32
CA ALA A 110 -33.26 13.35 2.35
C ALA A 110 -34.70 13.60 1.87
N LYS A 111 -35.49 12.54 1.70
CA LYS A 111 -36.92 12.64 1.49
C LYS A 111 -37.55 13.16 2.79
N ALA A 112 -38.25 14.26 2.65
CA ALA A 112 -39.03 14.89 3.67
C ALA A 112 -39.99 13.90 4.37
N LYS A 113 -40.07 14.01 5.68
CA LYS A 113 -41.07 13.36 6.54
C LYS A 113 -42.47 13.76 6.09
N ALA A 114 -43.34 12.80 5.83
CA ALA A 114 -44.77 12.95 5.84
C ALA A 114 -45.34 12.18 7.05
N PRO A 115 -46.45 12.60 7.66
CA PRO A 115 -46.83 12.29 9.03
C PRO A 115 -47.44 10.89 9.21
N GLU A 116 -47.38 10.47 10.48
CA GLU A 116 -47.85 9.25 11.04
C GLU A 116 -49.34 8.96 10.83
N THR A 117 -49.67 7.73 10.48
CA THR A 117 -50.85 7.05 10.97
C THR A 117 -50.50 5.61 11.31
N LYS A 118 -50.65 5.29 12.60
CA LYS A 118 -50.59 3.90 13.11
C LYS A 118 -51.85 3.14 12.65
N PRO A 119 -51.69 1.82 12.38
CA PRO A 119 -52.49 0.89 13.11
C PRO A 119 -51.63 -0.24 13.78
N GLU A 120 -52.04 -0.56 14.98
CA GLU A 120 -51.62 -1.74 15.72
C GLU A 120 -51.91 -3.01 14.92
N GLY A 121 -50.89 -3.88 14.80
CA GLY A 121 -50.98 -5.21 14.20
C GLY A 121 -49.83 -6.04 14.70
N THR A 122 -50.18 -6.97 15.56
CA THR A 122 -49.53 -8.17 16.09
C THR A 122 -48.13 -8.50 15.50
N ARG A 123 -47.10 -8.39 16.33
CA ARG A 123 -45.73 -8.83 16.00
C ARG A 123 -45.60 -10.33 16.12
N GLU A 124 -45.71 -11.04 15.03
CA GLU A 124 -45.19 -12.42 14.98
C GLU A 124 -43.64 -12.37 14.95
N ASN A 125 -43.07 -12.92 15.99
CA ASN A 125 -41.64 -12.99 16.22
C ASN A 125 -41.04 -14.16 15.43
N THR A 126 -40.79 -13.97 14.13
CA THR A 126 -40.09 -14.97 13.33
C THR A 126 -38.59 -14.84 13.56
N ASN A 127 -38.08 -15.51 14.59
CA ASN A 127 -36.65 -15.75 14.83
C ASN A 127 -36.05 -16.56 13.66
N LYS A 128 -35.64 -15.90 12.58
CA LYS A 128 -34.85 -16.55 11.52
C LYS A 128 -33.41 -16.64 12.02
N PRO A 129 -32.84 -17.85 12.19
CA PRO A 129 -31.45 -18.02 12.62
C PRO A 129 -30.50 -17.40 11.56
N GLY A 130 -29.52 -16.60 11.99
CA GLY A 130 -28.56 -15.98 11.13
C GLY A 130 -27.74 -16.98 10.31
N PHE A 131 -27.24 -16.57 9.17
CA PHE A 131 -26.49 -17.37 8.19
C PHE A 131 -25.42 -18.30 8.81
N PHE A 132 -24.68 -17.82 9.80
CA PHE A 132 -23.62 -18.60 10.46
C PHE A 132 -24.14 -19.78 11.32
N ARG A 133 -25.37 -19.76 11.80
CA ARG A 133 -25.95 -20.88 12.54
C ARG A 133 -26.40 -22.03 11.64
N ARG A 134 -26.62 -21.76 10.35
CA ARG A 134 -27.06 -22.83 9.39
C ARG A 134 -25.90 -23.69 8.90
N THR A 135 -24.66 -23.21 8.93
CA THR A 135 -23.51 -23.93 8.38
C THR A 135 -22.89 -24.95 9.30
N PHE A 136 -23.19 -24.92 10.60
CA PHE A 136 -22.56 -25.78 11.61
C PHE A 136 -23.53 -26.73 12.38
N GLN A 137 -24.77 -26.89 11.94
CA GLN A 137 -25.67 -27.89 12.56
C GLN A 137 -25.36 -29.28 11.99
N ARG A 138 -24.63 -30.08 12.75
CA ARG A 138 -24.55 -31.54 12.50
C ARG A 138 -25.91 -32.14 12.73
N LYS A 139 -26.48 -32.82 11.74
CA LYS A 139 -27.62 -33.70 11.94
C LYS A 139 -27.15 -34.82 12.85
N ALA A 140 -27.70 -34.90 14.08
CA ALA A 140 -27.62 -36.09 14.90
C ALA A 140 -28.53 -37.13 14.27
N ILE A 141 -28.00 -38.32 14.00
CA ILE A 141 -28.73 -39.53 13.59
C ILE A 141 -29.22 -40.20 14.84
#